data_f45bdf34d953484d90075b2b386c2599
#
_entry.id   f45bdf34d953484d90075b2b386c2599
#
_cell.length_a   1.000
_cell.length_b   1.000
_cell.length_c   1.000
_cell.angle_alpha   90.00
_cell.angle_beta   90.00
_cell.angle_gamma   90.00
#
_symmetry.space_group_name_H-M   'P 1'
#
loop_
_entity.id
_entity.type
_entity.pdbx_description
1 polymer ?
#
loop_
_entity_poly.entity_id
_entity_poly.type
_entity_poly.pdbx_seq_one_letter_code
_entity_poly.pdbx_strand_id
1 'polypeptide(L)'
;MINMDMIGRLNADKGLPVSGVGTAPEFTNIVTKNKPAGFNVTLDNAGQGPSDHTSFYLKDIPVLFFFTGTHIDYHKPSDDEDKINYYGVRNITDYVFRVCSDIEKLDKIEFTKTAMNAEKVVPKYKVTLGIMPDYTDHGDGLHIDGVTENRPAHAAGILEGDILVKIGDCEIKEVYGYMDCLAKL
;
A
#
# COMPACT_ATOMS: atom_id res chain seq x y z
N MET A 1 9.99 4.85 12.25
CA MET A 1 10.50 3.83 11.30
C MET A 1 10.04 4.18 9.88
N ILE A 2 10.89 4.03 8.89
CA ILE A 2 10.53 4.28 7.49
C ILE A 2 10.68 2.97 6.72
N ASN A 3 9.63 2.58 6.00
CA ASN A 3 9.59 1.40 5.17
C ASN A 3 9.46 1.80 3.69
N MET A 4 10.21 1.14 2.84
CA MET A 4 10.11 1.25 1.38
C MET A 4 9.91 -0.15 0.83
N ASP A 5 8.79 -0.38 0.18
CA ASP A 5 8.48 -1.67 -0.41
C ASP A 5 8.07 -1.50 -1.88
N MET A 6 8.52 -2.45 -2.72
CA MET A 6 8.22 -2.49 -4.16
C MET A 6 8.53 -1.20 -4.94
N ILE A 7 9.44 -0.35 -4.45
CA ILE A 7 9.73 0.96 -5.06
C ILE A 7 10.39 0.88 -6.45
N GLY A 8 10.71 -0.32 -6.91
CA GLY A 8 11.28 -0.58 -8.24
C GLY A 8 10.30 -0.45 -9.41
N ARG A 9 9.01 -0.35 -9.16
CA ARG A 9 7.98 -0.37 -10.20
C ARG A 9 7.11 0.90 -10.21
N LEU A 10 7.72 2.07 -9.91
CA LEU A 10 6.99 3.34 -9.96
C LEU A 10 6.31 3.53 -11.31
N ASN A 11 5.00 3.66 -11.28
CA ASN A 11 4.15 4.04 -12.41
C ASN A 11 3.76 5.51 -12.26
N ALA A 12 4.04 6.33 -13.27
CA ALA A 12 3.76 7.76 -13.24
C ALA A 12 2.25 8.07 -13.12
N ASP A 13 1.40 7.23 -13.69
CA ASP A 13 -0.05 7.41 -13.69
C ASP A 13 -0.66 7.06 -12.32
N LYS A 14 -0.15 6.02 -11.67
CA LYS A 14 -0.59 5.60 -10.32
C LYS A 14 0.01 6.47 -9.20
N GLY A 15 1.21 7.01 -9.40
CA GLY A 15 1.92 7.82 -8.43
C GLY A 15 2.59 7.00 -7.32
N LEU A 16 2.83 7.65 -6.17
CA LEU A 16 3.48 7.08 -5.00
C LEU A 16 2.58 7.23 -3.77
N PRO A 17 1.86 6.21 -3.35
CA PRO A 17 1.22 6.16 -2.04
C PRO A 17 2.23 6.23 -0.90
N VAL A 18 1.90 7.04 0.12
CA VAL A 18 2.67 7.17 1.36
C VAL A 18 1.71 7.03 2.53
N SER A 19 1.75 5.89 3.21
CA SER A 19 0.93 5.61 4.39
C SER A 19 1.67 5.92 5.68
N GLY A 20 0.92 6.01 6.79
CA GLY A 20 1.46 6.30 8.11
C GLY A 20 1.65 7.78 8.42
N VAL A 21 1.23 8.70 7.54
CA VAL A 21 1.43 10.13 7.80
C VAL A 21 0.65 10.65 9.00
N GLY A 22 -0.38 9.93 9.46
CA GLY A 22 -1.12 10.23 10.69
C GLY A 22 -0.44 9.73 11.97
N THR A 23 0.66 8.97 11.89
CA THR A 23 1.31 8.35 13.06
C THR A 23 2.20 9.31 13.86
N ALA A 24 2.47 10.50 13.33
CA ALA A 24 3.07 11.61 14.04
C ALA A 24 2.53 12.95 13.50
N PRO A 25 2.38 13.98 14.34
CA PRO A 25 1.82 15.29 13.95
C PRO A 25 2.58 15.96 12.80
N GLU A 26 3.90 15.78 12.75
CA GLU A 26 4.80 16.44 11.80
C GLU A 26 4.83 15.77 10.42
N PHE A 27 4.46 14.50 10.32
CA PHE A 27 4.73 13.67 9.14
C PHE A 27 4.03 14.17 7.88
N THR A 28 2.75 14.53 7.98
CA THR A 28 2.00 15.08 6.83
C THR A 28 2.71 16.29 6.21
N ASN A 29 3.17 17.22 7.05
CA ASN A 29 3.85 18.42 6.58
C ASN A 29 5.24 18.10 5.99
N ILE A 30 6.02 17.24 6.65
CA ILE A 30 7.35 16.85 6.18
C ILE A 30 7.26 16.12 4.84
N VAL A 31 6.35 15.16 4.71
CA VAL A 31 6.14 14.41 3.47
C VAL A 31 5.68 15.34 2.34
N THR A 32 4.72 16.20 2.59
CA THR A 32 4.20 17.13 1.58
C THR A 32 5.26 18.15 1.12
N LYS A 33 6.01 18.73 2.05
CA LYS A 33 7.06 19.73 1.78
C LYS A 33 8.17 19.18 0.90
N ASN A 34 8.54 17.91 1.09
CA ASN A 34 9.64 17.25 0.39
C ASN A 34 9.22 16.58 -0.92
N LYS A 35 7.93 16.63 -1.26
CA LYS A 35 7.40 16.00 -2.48
C LYS A 35 8.15 16.51 -3.73
N PRO A 36 8.67 15.62 -4.57
CA PRO A 36 9.31 16.02 -5.83
C PRO A 36 8.32 16.71 -6.77
N ALA A 37 8.78 17.69 -7.52
CA ALA A 37 7.98 18.30 -8.57
C ALA A 37 7.58 17.25 -9.63
N GLY A 38 6.30 17.24 -10.00
CA GLY A 38 5.76 16.31 -10.98
C GLY A 38 5.40 14.93 -10.43
N PHE A 39 5.68 14.63 -9.14
CA PHE A 39 5.21 13.39 -8.53
C PHE A 39 3.76 13.51 -8.09
N ASN A 40 2.96 12.52 -8.49
CA ASN A 40 1.68 12.26 -7.83
C ASN A 40 1.96 11.48 -6.53
N VAL A 41 1.66 12.09 -5.38
CA VAL A 41 1.83 11.46 -4.05
C VAL A 41 0.49 11.46 -3.36
N THR A 42 0.01 10.28 -3.00
CA THR A 42 -1.23 10.10 -2.23
C THR A 42 -0.87 9.81 -0.78
N LEU A 43 -1.50 10.51 0.16
CA LEU A 43 -1.24 10.37 1.59
C LEU A 43 -2.34 9.58 2.28
N ASP A 44 -1.94 8.63 3.10
CA ASP A 44 -2.83 7.86 3.97
C ASP A 44 -2.37 7.95 5.43
N ASN A 45 -3.32 8.23 6.33
CA ASN A 45 -3.04 8.35 7.76
C ASN A 45 -2.76 7.01 8.44
N ALA A 46 -3.20 5.90 7.87
CA ALA A 46 -3.12 4.58 8.51
C ALA A 46 -1.68 4.16 8.79
N GLY A 47 -1.39 3.81 10.04
CA GLY A 47 -0.08 3.29 10.45
C GLY A 47 0.05 1.78 10.31
N GLN A 48 -1.04 1.09 10.00
CA GLN A 48 -1.05 -0.35 9.75
C GLN A 48 -1.27 -0.64 8.27
N GLY A 49 -0.63 -1.70 7.80
CA GLY A 49 -0.74 -2.16 6.43
C GLY A 49 -0.01 -3.50 6.24
N PRO A 50 0.02 -4.06 5.04
CA PRO A 50 0.52 -5.40 4.78
C PRO A 50 2.04 -5.48 4.60
N SER A 51 2.81 -4.74 5.40
CA SER A 51 4.28 -4.75 5.33
C SER A 51 4.90 -4.51 6.72
N ASP A 52 6.22 -4.51 6.81
CA ASP A 52 7.03 -4.51 8.04
C ASP A 52 6.75 -3.33 8.98
N HIS A 53 6.35 -2.17 8.45
CA HIS A 53 6.02 -0.98 9.24
C HIS A 53 4.94 -1.25 10.30
N THR A 54 4.03 -2.19 10.04
CA THR A 54 2.97 -2.56 10.98
C THR A 54 3.52 -3.11 12.29
N SER A 55 4.60 -3.90 12.24
CA SER A 55 5.24 -4.45 13.44
C SER A 55 5.80 -3.36 14.37
N PHE A 56 6.26 -2.26 13.80
CA PHE A 56 6.74 -1.09 14.54
C PHE A 56 5.58 -0.23 15.06
N TYR A 57 4.56 0.00 14.23
CA TYR A 57 3.37 0.72 14.65
C TYR A 57 2.69 0.10 15.87
N LEU A 58 2.59 -1.25 15.91
CA LEU A 58 2.03 -2.00 17.04
C LEU A 58 2.88 -1.90 18.33
N LYS A 59 4.04 -1.26 18.26
CA LYS A 59 4.91 -0.94 19.40
C LYS A 59 4.94 0.56 19.67
N ASP A 60 3.92 1.30 19.24
CA ASP A 60 3.78 2.74 19.41
C ASP A 60 4.97 3.53 18.82
N ILE A 61 5.55 3.02 17.74
CA ILE A 61 6.61 3.71 16.97
C ILE A 61 5.98 4.37 15.74
N PRO A 62 6.18 5.69 15.53
CA PRO A 62 5.71 6.36 14.32
C PRO A 62 6.32 5.73 13.06
N VAL A 63 5.50 5.56 12.03
CA VAL A 63 5.90 4.88 10.80
C VAL A 63 5.53 5.69 9.56
N LEU A 64 6.36 5.58 8.52
CA LEU A 64 6.04 5.98 7.15
C LEU A 64 6.27 4.79 6.23
N PHE A 65 5.35 4.55 5.32
CA PHE A 65 5.42 3.46 4.36
C PHE A 65 5.27 3.99 2.94
N PHE A 66 6.33 3.86 2.14
CA PHE A 66 6.39 4.23 0.73
C PHE A 66 6.22 2.98 -0.12
N PHE A 67 5.18 2.95 -0.94
CA PHE A 67 4.79 1.77 -1.69
C PHE A 67 4.32 2.15 -3.09
N THR A 68 4.80 1.49 -4.14
CA THR A 68 4.43 1.81 -5.53
C THR A 68 3.28 0.98 -6.09
N GLY A 69 2.64 0.17 -5.24
CA GLY A 69 1.60 -0.77 -5.65
C GLY A 69 2.17 -2.13 -6.04
N THR A 70 1.28 -3.09 -6.23
CA THR A 70 1.61 -4.41 -6.75
C THR A 70 1.73 -4.39 -8.28
N HIS A 71 2.34 -5.42 -8.85
CA HIS A 71 2.49 -5.59 -10.29
C HIS A 71 2.36 -7.06 -10.68
N ILE A 72 2.13 -7.34 -11.96
CA ILE A 72 1.85 -8.68 -12.46
C ILE A 72 2.96 -9.70 -12.19
N ASP A 73 4.20 -9.25 -12.03
CA ASP A 73 5.35 -10.11 -11.74
C ASP A 73 5.55 -10.38 -10.24
N TYR A 74 4.74 -9.77 -9.35
CA TYR A 74 4.86 -9.88 -7.90
C TYR A 74 4.95 -11.34 -7.44
N HIS A 75 6.01 -11.68 -6.71
CA HIS A 75 6.35 -13.03 -6.25
C HIS A 75 6.47 -14.09 -7.38
N LYS A 76 6.83 -13.68 -8.59
CA LYS A 76 7.03 -14.59 -9.72
C LYS A 76 8.50 -14.62 -10.16
N PRO A 77 8.96 -15.73 -10.79
CA PRO A 77 10.29 -15.80 -11.39
C PRO A 77 10.54 -14.76 -12.50
N SER A 78 9.48 -14.15 -13.02
CA SER A 78 9.54 -13.12 -14.04
C SER A 78 9.80 -11.71 -13.47
N ASP A 79 9.96 -11.55 -12.16
CA ASP A 79 10.29 -10.26 -11.54
C ASP A 79 11.79 -10.01 -11.57
N ASP A 80 12.28 -9.73 -12.76
CA ASP A 80 13.69 -9.57 -13.09
C ASP A 80 14.13 -8.08 -13.11
N GLU A 81 15.43 -7.87 -13.10
CA GLU A 81 16.08 -6.57 -13.01
C GLU A 81 15.79 -5.64 -14.20
N ASP A 82 15.54 -6.20 -15.40
CA ASP A 82 15.23 -5.46 -16.61
C ASP A 82 13.91 -4.68 -16.54
N LYS A 83 13.05 -5.06 -15.60
CA LYS A 83 11.75 -4.42 -15.35
C LYS A 83 11.79 -3.30 -14.31
N ILE A 84 12.94 -3.07 -13.69
CA ILE A 84 13.09 -2.03 -12.67
C ILE A 84 13.12 -0.64 -13.29
N ASN A 85 12.26 0.24 -12.82
CA ASN A 85 12.32 1.65 -13.11
C ASN A 85 13.40 2.33 -12.26
N TYR A 86 14.66 2.25 -12.67
CA TYR A 86 15.81 2.81 -11.94
C TYR A 86 15.70 4.33 -11.73
N TYR A 87 15.10 5.06 -12.67
CA TYR A 87 14.82 6.49 -12.50
C TYR A 87 13.80 6.73 -11.39
N GLY A 88 12.75 5.91 -11.34
CA GLY A 88 11.75 5.93 -10.27
C GLY A 88 12.38 5.64 -8.90
N VAL A 89 13.19 4.57 -8.81
CA VAL A 89 13.91 4.20 -7.56
C VAL A 89 14.76 5.36 -7.07
N ARG A 90 15.57 5.97 -7.94
CA ARG A 90 16.41 7.12 -7.58
C ARG A 90 15.58 8.27 -7.02
N ASN A 91 14.51 8.66 -7.71
CA ASN A 91 13.67 9.78 -7.28
C ASN A 91 12.95 9.51 -5.95
N ILE A 92 12.46 8.28 -5.74
CA ILE A 92 11.87 7.88 -4.46
C ILE A 92 12.93 7.91 -3.36
N THR A 93 14.12 7.36 -3.60
CA THR A 93 15.20 7.35 -2.61
C THR A 93 15.64 8.77 -2.24
N ASP A 94 15.81 9.67 -3.21
CA ASP A 94 16.11 11.08 -2.96
C ASP A 94 14.99 11.78 -2.18
N TYR A 95 13.74 11.42 -2.43
CA TYR A 95 12.60 11.93 -1.69
C TYR A 95 12.61 11.45 -0.24
N VAL A 96 12.74 10.15 -0.03
CA VAL A 96 12.80 9.54 1.31
C VAL A 96 13.99 10.09 2.09
N PHE A 97 15.14 10.27 1.45
CA PHE A 97 16.32 10.88 2.10
C PHE A 97 16.03 12.29 2.62
N ARG A 98 15.34 13.14 1.84
CA ARG A 98 14.95 14.48 2.32
C ARG A 98 13.94 14.41 3.47
N VAL A 99 12.98 13.49 3.40
CA VAL A 99 12.04 13.24 4.51
C VAL A 99 12.79 12.81 5.76
N CYS A 100 13.72 11.86 5.68
CA CYS A 100 14.56 11.42 6.79
C CYS A 100 15.37 12.60 7.39
N SER A 101 16.00 13.40 6.52
CA SER A 101 16.81 14.54 6.94
C SER A 101 16.01 15.62 7.69
N ASP A 102 14.72 15.78 7.35
CA ASP A 102 13.87 16.71 8.09
C ASP A 102 13.35 16.10 9.39
N ILE A 103 13.09 14.79 9.41
CA ILE A 103 12.71 14.05 10.62
C ILE A 103 13.85 14.06 11.65
N GLU A 104 15.10 13.88 11.21
CA GLU A 104 16.30 13.90 12.07
C GLU A 104 16.50 15.24 12.80
N LYS A 105 15.99 16.34 12.26
CA LYS A 105 16.07 17.66 12.88
C LYS A 105 15.07 17.87 14.03
N LEU A 106 14.15 16.95 14.21
CA LEU A 106 13.17 17.00 15.30
C LEU A 106 13.80 16.51 16.60
N ASP A 107 13.66 17.27 17.67
CA ASP A 107 14.14 16.87 19.00
C ASP A 107 13.42 15.61 19.52
N LYS A 108 12.14 15.47 19.18
CA LYS A 108 11.29 14.36 19.56
C LYS A 108 10.16 14.17 18.54
N ILE A 109 9.80 12.93 18.29
CA ILE A 109 8.61 12.56 17.50
C ILE A 109 7.64 11.85 18.45
N GLU A 110 6.43 12.40 18.57
CA GLU A 110 5.39 11.79 19.38
C GLU A 110 4.51 10.85 18.55
N PHE A 111 4.33 9.64 19.06
CA PHE A 111 3.46 8.68 18.44
C PHE A 111 1.99 9.11 18.56
N THR A 112 1.30 9.10 17.44
CA THR A 112 -0.15 9.30 17.36
C THR A 112 -0.79 8.02 16.89
N LYS A 113 -1.68 7.47 17.69
CA LYS A 113 -2.45 6.30 17.27
C LYS A 113 -3.45 6.73 16.20
N THR A 114 -3.33 6.16 15.03
CA THR A 114 -4.29 6.40 13.95
C THR A 114 -5.56 5.62 14.20
N ALA A 115 -6.70 6.14 13.76
CA ALA A 115 -7.93 5.38 13.78
C ALA A 115 -7.71 4.12 12.92
N MET A 116 -7.62 3.01 13.61
CA MET A 116 -7.78 1.72 12.94
C MET A 116 -9.26 1.54 12.67
N ASN A 117 -9.57 0.99 11.53
CA ASN A 117 -10.71 0.08 11.51
C ASN A 117 -10.35 -1.04 12.50
N ALA A 118 -10.79 -0.92 13.75
CA ALA A 118 -10.20 -1.51 14.96
C ALA A 118 -10.41 -3.03 15.11
N GLU A 119 -10.70 -3.79 14.04
CA GLU A 119 -11.08 -5.20 14.17
C GLU A 119 -10.48 -6.12 13.10
N LYS A 120 -9.35 -5.75 12.48
CA LYS A 120 -8.80 -6.63 11.44
C LYS A 120 -7.60 -7.45 11.93
N VAL A 121 -7.90 -8.44 12.76
CA VAL A 121 -7.11 -9.68 12.85
C VAL A 121 -7.08 -10.26 11.42
N VAL A 122 -5.86 -10.53 10.89
CA VAL A 122 -5.73 -11.18 9.58
C VAL A 122 -6.49 -12.51 9.61
N PRO A 123 -7.63 -12.64 8.93
CA PRO A 123 -8.41 -13.85 8.99
C PRO A 123 -7.61 -14.99 8.32
N LYS A 124 -7.67 -16.19 8.86
CA LYS A 124 -7.21 -17.38 8.12
C LYS A 124 -8.24 -17.65 7.03
N TYR A 125 -7.90 -17.27 5.80
CA TYR A 125 -8.76 -17.53 4.65
C TYR A 125 -8.81 -19.03 4.34
N LYS A 126 -10.01 -19.56 4.16
CA LYS A 126 -10.25 -20.90 3.65
C LYS A 126 -10.24 -20.93 2.12
N VAL A 127 -10.49 -19.79 1.51
CA VAL A 127 -10.64 -19.61 0.08
C VAL A 127 -9.81 -18.44 -0.43
N THR A 128 -9.43 -18.46 -1.71
CA THR A 128 -8.81 -17.33 -2.40
C THR A 128 -9.36 -17.24 -3.81
N LEU A 129 -9.61 -16.02 -4.29
CA LEU A 129 -9.98 -15.79 -5.67
C LEU A 129 -8.80 -15.87 -6.64
N GLY A 130 -7.58 -15.63 -6.15
CA GLY A 130 -6.40 -15.55 -7.00
C GLY A 130 -6.30 -14.23 -7.76
N ILE A 131 -6.69 -13.13 -7.12
CA ILE A 131 -6.46 -11.77 -7.60
C ILE A 131 -5.25 -11.14 -6.89
N MET A 132 -4.62 -10.18 -7.54
CA MET A 132 -3.70 -9.22 -6.94
C MET A 132 -4.46 -7.92 -6.72
N PRO A 133 -4.78 -7.58 -5.47
CA PRO A 133 -5.49 -6.34 -5.18
C PRO A 133 -4.54 -5.14 -5.25
N ASP A 134 -5.04 -4.00 -5.71
CA ASP A 134 -4.44 -2.71 -5.39
C ASP A 134 -4.72 -2.40 -3.90
N TYR A 135 -3.67 -2.10 -3.16
CA TYR A 135 -3.78 -1.76 -1.74
C TYR A 135 -4.08 -0.27 -1.50
N THR A 136 -4.18 0.53 -2.56
CA THR A 136 -4.59 1.93 -2.47
C THR A 136 -6.11 2.01 -2.34
N ASP A 137 -6.61 2.76 -1.36
CA ASP A 137 -8.03 3.02 -1.23
C ASP A 137 -8.46 4.11 -2.23
N HIS A 138 -9.23 3.71 -3.23
CA HIS A 138 -9.81 4.60 -4.25
C HIS A 138 -11.25 5.02 -3.92
N GLY A 139 -11.86 4.39 -2.91
CA GLY A 139 -13.21 4.72 -2.41
C GLY A 139 -14.37 4.17 -3.25
N ASP A 140 -14.11 3.49 -4.36
CA ASP A 140 -15.10 2.97 -5.32
C ASP A 140 -15.12 1.44 -5.43
N GLY A 141 -14.28 0.74 -4.66
CA GLY A 141 -14.16 -0.71 -4.66
C GLY A 141 -12.69 -1.15 -4.60
N LEU A 142 -12.46 -2.46 -4.69
CA LEU A 142 -11.13 -3.03 -4.77
C LEU A 142 -10.67 -3.10 -6.22
N HIS A 143 -9.69 -2.29 -6.59
CA HIS A 143 -9.04 -2.35 -7.89
C HIS A 143 -8.17 -3.60 -8.01
N ILE A 144 -8.17 -4.22 -9.18
CA ILE A 144 -7.45 -5.47 -9.44
C ILE A 144 -6.22 -5.17 -10.31
N ASP A 145 -5.03 -5.34 -9.72
CA ASP A 145 -3.74 -5.16 -10.40
C ASP A 145 -3.30 -6.41 -11.16
N GLY A 146 -4.00 -7.50 -11.00
CA GLY A 146 -3.74 -8.71 -11.77
C GLY A 146 -4.55 -9.91 -11.31
N VAL A 147 -4.56 -10.96 -12.15
CA VAL A 147 -5.28 -12.21 -11.90
C VAL A 147 -4.34 -13.39 -12.12
N THR A 148 -4.35 -14.32 -11.17
CA THR A 148 -3.57 -15.56 -11.27
C THR A 148 -4.28 -16.58 -12.15
N GLU A 149 -3.58 -17.09 -13.16
CA GLU A 149 -4.12 -18.15 -14.04
C GLU A 149 -4.55 -19.39 -13.25
N ASN A 150 -5.61 -20.04 -13.76
CA ASN A 150 -6.19 -21.26 -13.18
C ASN A 150 -6.72 -21.09 -11.74
N ARG A 151 -7.06 -19.87 -11.34
CA ARG A 151 -7.72 -19.55 -10.07
C ARG A 151 -9.17 -19.12 -10.31
N PRO A 152 -10.02 -19.08 -9.27
CA PRO A 152 -11.44 -18.77 -9.42
C PRO A 152 -11.74 -17.46 -10.16
N ALA A 153 -10.99 -16.39 -9.89
CA ALA A 153 -11.14 -15.11 -10.57
C ALA A 153 -10.88 -15.23 -12.08
N HIS A 154 -9.80 -15.91 -12.47
CA HIS A 154 -9.50 -16.17 -13.88
C HIS A 154 -10.61 -17.00 -14.57
N ALA A 155 -11.10 -18.05 -13.89
CA ALA A 155 -12.20 -18.87 -14.41
C ALA A 155 -13.52 -18.09 -14.53
N ALA A 156 -13.73 -17.07 -13.69
CA ALA A 156 -14.87 -16.16 -13.74
C ALA A 156 -14.74 -15.04 -14.79
N GLY A 157 -13.58 -14.92 -15.45
CA GLY A 157 -13.32 -13.90 -16.48
C GLY A 157 -12.96 -12.52 -15.92
N ILE A 158 -12.56 -12.45 -14.66
CA ILE A 158 -12.05 -11.21 -14.05
C ILE A 158 -10.67 -10.89 -14.65
N LEU A 159 -10.42 -9.62 -14.94
CA LEU A 159 -9.22 -9.12 -15.58
C LEU A 159 -8.51 -8.06 -14.72
N GLU A 160 -7.25 -7.77 -15.06
CA GLU A 160 -6.53 -6.60 -14.58
C GLU A 160 -7.28 -5.33 -14.98
N GLY A 161 -7.39 -4.38 -14.05
CA GLY A 161 -8.13 -3.13 -14.22
C GLY A 161 -9.61 -3.19 -13.84
N ASP A 162 -10.16 -4.39 -13.55
CA ASP A 162 -11.51 -4.51 -13.01
C ASP A 162 -11.58 -3.97 -11.57
N ILE A 163 -12.78 -3.53 -11.18
CA ILE A 163 -13.08 -3.10 -9.82
C ILE A 163 -14.04 -4.08 -9.17
N LEU A 164 -13.59 -4.73 -8.10
CA LEU A 164 -14.41 -5.67 -7.35
C LEU A 164 -15.20 -4.94 -6.27
N VAL A 165 -16.50 -4.81 -6.46
CA VAL A 165 -17.39 -4.08 -5.57
C VAL A 165 -18.24 -4.98 -4.68
N LYS A 166 -18.33 -6.28 -5.01
CA LYS A 166 -19.17 -7.24 -4.27
C LYS A 166 -18.76 -8.68 -4.50
N ILE A 167 -18.85 -9.53 -3.45
CA ILE A 167 -18.78 -11.00 -3.55
C ILE A 167 -20.00 -11.59 -2.84
N GLY A 168 -20.88 -12.28 -3.57
CA GLY A 168 -22.14 -12.73 -3.02
C GLY A 168 -22.95 -11.57 -2.46
N ASP A 169 -23.29 -11.59 -1.16
CA ASP A 169 -24.00 -10.50 -0.48
C ASP A 169 -23.05 -9.51 0.25
N CYS A 170 -21.75 -9.73 0.16
CA CYS A 170 -20.75 -8.92 0.84
C CYS A 170 -20.25 -7.78 -0.03
N GLU A 171 -20.49 -6.52 0.38
CA GLU A 171 -19.97 -5.32 -0.31
C GLU A 171 -18.49 -5.11 -0.02
N ILE A 172 -17.75 -4.68 -1.06
CA ILE A 172 -16.32 -4.43 -1.01
C ILE A 172 -16.07 -2.98 -1.39
N LYS A 173 -15.42 -2.24 -0.51
CA LYS A 173 -15.05 -0.84 -0.72
C LYS A 173 -13.55 -0.65 -0.88
N GLU A 174 -12.78 -1.56 -0.32
CA GLU A 174 -11.32 -1.55 -0.31
C GLU A 174 -10.79 -2.96 0.06
N VAL A 175 -9.48 -3.13 0.10
CA VAL A 175 -8.82 -4.44 0.29
C VAL A 175 -9.21 -5.15 1.58
N TYR A 176 -9.43 -4.42 2.67
CA TYR A 176 -9.81 -5.05 3.94
C TYR A 176 -11.26 -5.55 3.89
N GLY A 177 -12.17 -4.80 3.27
CA GLY A 177 -13.53 -5.27 3.01
C GLY A 177 -13.55 -6.57 2.21
N TYR A 178 -12.69 -6.69 1.20
CA TYR A 178 -12.47 -7.94 0.47
C TYR A 178 -12.00 -9.08 1.38
N MET A 179 -11.01 -8.81 2.23
CA MET A 179 -10.51 -9.80 3.20
C MET A 179 -11.59 -10.27 4.16
N ASP A 180 -12.40 -9.35 4.68
CA ASP A 180 -13.54 -9.68 5.55
C ASP A 180 -14.60 -10.52 4.83
N CYS A 181 -14.83 -10.26 3.54
CA CYS A 181 -15.74 -11.06 2.72
C CYS A 181 -15.22 -12.49 2.52
N LEU A 182 -13.93 -12.65 2.21
CA LEU A 182 -13.31 -13.98 2.08
C LEU A 182 -13.33 -14.79 3.38
N ALA A 183 -13.24 -14.12 4.53
CA ALA A 183 -13.28 -14.77 5.83
C ALA A 183 -14.66 -15.38 6.18
N LYS A 184 -15.72 -14.90 5.51
CA LYS A 184 -17.11 -15.37 5.69
C LYS A 184 -17.49 -16.51 4.76
N LEU A 185 -16.67 -16.80 3.73
CA LEU A 185 -16.82 -17.90 2.82
C LEU A 185 -16.15 -19.16 3.34
#